data_c3f6747e855f785cca8ef3661f77ec2e
#
_entry.id   c3f6747e855f785cca8ef3661f77ec2e
#
_cell.length_a   1.000
_cell.length_b   1.000
_cell.length_c   1.000
_cell.angle_alpha   90.00
_cell.angle_beta   90.00
_cell.angle_gamma   90.00
#
_symmetry.space_group_name_H-M   'P 1'
#
loop_
_entity.id
_entity.type
_entity.pdbx_description
1 polymer ?
#
loop_
_entity_poly.entity_id
_entity_poly.type
_entity_poly.pdbx_seq_one_letter_code
_entity_poly.pdbx_strand_id
1 'polypeptide(L)'
;MKFHSLGSLALATALVVAFPAVAQQVTQAPPAGAYKKVSELVRLPDFLPGLGQLYVDPATLPAGPFLAYDRQGRLVSTVYMIPVEDLNPDKTFSDLAAPGGNVDHVDVYFNAGHPGVEKPHAHVVMWHVPKADEARVAQ
;
A
#
# COMPACT_ATOMS: atom_id res chain seq x y z
N MET A 1 -67.37 -15.20 21.97
CA MET A 1 -66.26 -15.64 21.08
C MET A 1 -65.24 -14.53 21.03
N LYS A 2 -64.05 -14.74 21.62
CA LYS A 2 -62.96 -13.76 21.58
C LYS A 2 -61.92 -14.25 20.57
N PHE A 3 -61.69 -13.54 19.48
CA PHE A 3 -60.64 -13.81 18.51
C PHE A 3 -59.35 -13.17 18.97
N HIS A 4 -58.34 -13.98 19.24
CA HIS A 4 -56.99 -13.51 19.52
C HIS A 4 -56.26 -13.40 18.19
N SER A 5 -55.86 -12.17 17.84
CA SER A 5 -54.95 -11.92 16.71
C SER A 5 -53.53 -12.19 17.12
N LEU A 6 -52.88 -13.18 16.49
CA LEU A 6 -51.43 -13.39 16.60
C LEU A 6 -50.72 -12.45 15.63
N GLY A 7 -50.05 -11.46 16.18
CA GLY A 7 -49.15 -10.60 15.41
C GLY A 7 -47.83 -11.32 15.14
N SER A 8 -47.53 -11.58 13.88
CA SER A 8 -46.23 -12.12 13.44
C SER A 8 -45.19 -11.03 13.49
N LEU A 9 -44.23 -11.19 14.39
CA LEU A 9 -43.04 -10.34 14.47
C LEU A 9 -42.03 -10.80 13.43
N ALA A 10 -41.87 -10.06 12.34
CA ALA A 10 -40.85 -10.31 11.34
C ALA A 10 -39.48 -9.81 11.85
N LEU A 11 -38.57 -10.76 12.15
CA LEU A 11 -37.20 -10.46 12.53
C LEU A 11 -36.38 -10.18 11.26
N ALA A 12 -36.10 -8.91 10.98
CA ALA A 12 -35.23 -8.51 9.90
C ALA A 12 -33.75 -8.74 10.34
N THR A 13 -33.12 -9.79 9.85
CA THR A 13 -31.67 -10.01 10.01
C THR A 13 -30.91 -9.10 9.06
N ALA A 14 -30.28 -8.05 9.59
CA ALA A 14 -29.34 -7.22 8.84
C ALA A 14 -28.02 -7.97 8.67
N LEU A 15 -27.69 -8.30 7.42
CA LEU A 15 -26.39 -8.89 7.07
C LEU A 15 -25.33 -7.79 7.15
N VAL A 16 -24.55 -7.77 8.22
CA VAL A 16 -23.37 -6.88 8.34
C VAL A 16 -22.23 -7.50 7.54
N VAL A 17 -21.97 -6.95 6.35
CA VAL A 17 -20.77 -7.30 5.57
C VAL A 17 -19.57 -6.63 6.24
N ALA A 18 -18.81 -7.38 7.03
CA ALA A 18 -17.54 -6.94 7.58
C ALA A 18 -16.50 -6.92 6.47
N PHE A 19 -16.12 -5.74 5.98
CA PHE A 19 -14.92 -5.57 5.15
C PHE A 19 -13.69 -5.88 6.01
N PRO A 20 -12.64 -6.54 5.45
CA PRO A 20 -11.43 -6.83 6.22
C PRO A 20 -10.80 -5.51 6.69
N ALA A 21 -10.76 -5.31 8.00
CA ALA A 21 -10.30 -4.06 8.64
C ALA A 21 -8.87 -3.65 8.25
N VAL A 22 -8.03 -4.60 7.80
CA VAL A 22 -6.63 -4.36 7.42
C VAL A 22 -6.51 -3.56 6.11
N ALA A 23 -7.36 -3.81 5.10
CA ALA A 23 -7.31 -3.07 3.83
C ALA A 23 -7.68 -1.58 4.01
N GLN A 24 -8.55 -1.28 4.97
CA GLN A 24 -9.02 0.08 5.24
C GLN A 24 -7.99 0.92 6.03
N GLN A 25 -7.06 0.27 6.73
CA GLN A 25 -6.07 0.94 7.59
C GLN A 25 -4.87 1.51 6.81
N VAL A 26 -4.70 1.15 5.54
CA VAL A 26 -3.58 1.62 4.71
C VAL A 26 -4.01 2.54 3.57
N THR A 27 -5.30 2.77 3.35
CA THR A 27 -5.80 3.62 2.25
C THR A 27 -5.58 5.11 2.49
N GLN A 28 -5.31 5.51 3.75
CA GLN A 28 -5.10 6.89 4.17
C GLN A 28 -3.84 7.01 5.04
N ALA A 29 -3.02 8.04 4.77
CA ALA A 29 -1.86 8.36 5.59
C ALA A 29 -2.25 9.13 6.87
N PRO A 30 -1.53 8.91 7.99
CA PRO A 30 -0.54 7.86 8.18
C PRO A 30 -1.18 6.48 8.27
N PRO A 31 -0.58 5.44 7.66
CA PRO A 31 -1.10 4.08 7.80
C PRO A 31 -0.97 3.59 9.23
N ALA A 32 -1.90 2.72 9.65
CA ALA A 32 -1.87 2.13 10.98
C ALA A 32 -0.76 1.07 11.11
N GLY A 33 -0.39 0.75 12.36
CA GLY A 33 0.58 -0.30 12.67
C GLY A 33 2.02 0.19 12.80
N ALA A 34 2.97 -0.63 12.34
CA ALA A 34 4.40 -0.39 12.51
C ALA A 34 5.00 0.60 11.49
N TYR A 35 4.21 1.08 10.54
CA TYR A 35 4.69 1.97 9.48
C TYR A 35 5.25 3.29 10.02
N LYS A 36 6.38 3.70 9.46
CA LYS A 36 7.04 4.99 9.71
C LYS A 36 7.21 5.73 8.41
N LYS A 37 7.18 7.07 8.48
CA LYS A 37 7.49 7.91 7.33
C LYS A 37 8.95 7.73 6.95
N VAL A 38 9.24 7.50 5.67
CA VAL A 38 10.62 7.24 5.20
C VAL A 38 11.55 8.41 5.47
N SER A 39 11.07 9.65 5.35
CA SER A 39 11.85 10.87 5.66
C SER A 39 12.27 10.99 7.13
N GLU A 40 11.64 10.26 8.04
CA GLU A 40 12.06 10.17 9.45
C GLU A 40 13.18 9.14 9.68
N LEU A 41 13.36 8.21 8.73
CA LEU A 41 14.34 7.13 8.82
C LEU A 41 15.62 7.45 8.05
N VAL A 42 15.51 8.17 6.93
CA VAL A 42 16.61 8.52 6.04
C VAL A 42 16.46 9.95 5.55
N ARG A 43 17.59 10.56 5.09
CA ARG A 43 17.59 11.93 4.56
C ARG A 43 16.98 12.00 3.16
N LEU A 44 15.65 11.94 3.10
CA LEU A 44 14.86 12.15 1.89
C LEU A 44 13.79 13.21 2.15
N PRO A 45 13.34 13.93 1.12
CA PRO A 45 12.18 14.81 1.24
C PRO A 45 10.93 14.02 1.67
N ASP A 46 10.01 14.70 2.36
CA ASP A 46 8.72 14.11 2.77
C ASP A 46 7.87 13.64 1.58
N PHE A 47 8.04 14.28 0.43
CA PHE A 47 7.35 13.95 -0.79
C PHE A 47 8.36 13.82 -1.93
N LEU A 48 8.33 12.68 -2.61
CA LEU A 48 9.20 12.34 -3.73
C LEU A 48 8.40 12.43 -5.03
N PRO A 49 8.74 13.38 -5.95
CA PRO A 49 8.09 13.45 -7.25
C PRO A 49 8.13 12.10 -7.97
N GLY A 50 6.98 11.67 -8.49
CA GLY A 50 6.81 10.36 -9.14
C GLY A 50 6.50 9.20 -8.20
N LEU A 51 6.69 9.36 -6.88
CA LEU A 51 6.36 8.33 -5.88
C LEU A 51 5.35 8.80 -4.83
N GLY A 52 5.49 10.04 -4.35
CA GLY A 52 4.65 10.59 -3.29
C GLY A 52 5.30 10.56 -1.91
N GLN A 53 4.49 10.59 -0.86
CA GLN A 53 4.93 10.44 0.52
C GLN A 53 5.00 8.95 0.88
N LEU A 54 6.19 8.49 1.30
CA LEU A 54 6.45 7.08 1.56
C LEU A 54 6.38 6.72 3.05
N TYR A 55 5.76 5.58 3.32
CA TYR A 55 5.77 4.91 4.61
C TYR A 55 6.24 3.47 4.46
N VAL A 56 6.97 2.94 5.45
CA VAL A 56 7.49 1.56 5.48
C VAL A 56 7.47 1.03 6.91
N ASP A 57 7.25 -0.26 7.06
CA ASP A 57 7.59 -0.95 8.30
C ASP A 57 9.12 -1.13 8.34
N PRO A 58 9.83 -0.55 9.32
CA PRO A 58 11.29 -0.67 9.40
C PRO A 58 11.81 -2.11 9.42
N ALA A 59 11.00 -3.07 9.89
CA ALA A 59 11.37 -4.47 9.93
C ALA A 59 11.47 -5.12 8.53
N THR A 60 10.90 -4.48 7.50
CA THR A 60 10.91 -4.99 6.12
C THR A 60 11.98 -4.35 5.24
N LEU A 61 12.79 -3.44 5.79
CA LEU A 61 13.86 -2.79 5.05
C LEU A 61 14.96 -3.79 4.64
N PRO A 62 15.59 -3.59 3.47
CA PRO A 62 15.37 -2.49 2.51
C PRO A 62 14.29 -2.76 1.48
N ALA A 63 13.72 -3.97 1.41
CA ALA A 63 12.87 -4.39 0.30
C ALA A 63 11.47 -3.76 0.32
N GLY A 64 10.89 -3.47 1.48
CA GLY A 64 9.51 -3.02 1.63
C GLY A 64 8.53 -4.15 1.98
N PRO A 65 7.21 -3.94 1.88
CA PRO A 65 6.56 -2.93 1.02
C PRO A 65 6.61 -1.50 1.57
N PHE A 66 6.82 -0.56 0.67
CA PHE A 66 6.62 0.86 0.91
C PHE A 66 5.23 1.26 0.43
N LEU A 67 4.51 2.02 1.25
CA LEU A 67 3.21 2.58 0.89
C LEU A 67 3.39 4.03 0.46
N ALA A 68 2.90 4.37 -0.72
CA ALA A 68 3.06 5.69 -1.34
C ALA A 68 1.73 6.44 -1.39
N TYR A 69 1.74 7.68 -0.89
CA TYR A 69 0.55 8.51 -0.76
C TYR A 69 0.69 9.82 -1.53
N ASP A 70 -0.43 10.30 -2.06
CA ASP A 70 -0.50 11.65 -2.63
C ASP A 70 -0.49 12.73 -1.53
N ARG A 71 -0.51 14.02 -1.93
CA ARG A 71 -0.49 15.15 -1.00
C ARG A 71 -1.73 15.25 -0.11
N GLN A 72 -2.83 14.57 -0.48
CA GLN A 72 -4.04 14.46 0.32
C GLN A 72 -4.03 13.24 1.24
N GLY A 73 -2.90 12.52 1.30
CA GLY A 73 -2.74 11.34 2.13
C GLY A 73 -3.49 10.11 1.61
N ARG A 74 -3.90 10.08 0.34
CA ARG A 74 -4.58 8.92 -0.26
C ARG A 74 -3.55 7.99 -0.88
N LEU A 75 -3.67 6.69 -0.61
CA LEU A 75 -2.76 5.69 -1.16
C LEU A 75 -2.82 5.69 -2.70
N VAL A 76 -1.66 5.64 -3.35
CA VAL A 76 -1.54 5.57 -4.81
C VAL A 76 -0.79 4.33 -5.28
N SER A 77 0.21 3.86 -4.52
CA SER A 77 0.96 2.66 -4.91
C SER A 77 1.58 1.92 -3.71
N THR A 78 1.94 0.67 -3.97
CA THR A 78 2.85 -0.13 -3.13
C THR A 78 4.15 -0.32 -3.89
N VAL A 79 5.29 -0.08 -3.25
CA VAL A 79 6.60 -0.13 -3.90
C VAL A 79 7.49 -1.15 -3.20
N TYR A 80 8.19 -1.97 -3.99
CA TYR A 80 9.29 -2.81 -3.53
C TYR A 80 10.61 -2.35 -4.15
N MET A 81 11.67 -2.46 -3.38
CA MET A 81 13.05 -2.18 -3.81
C MET A 81 13.82 -3.49 -3.78
N ILE A 82 14.01 -4.10 -4.96
CA ILE A 82 14.67 -5.40 -5.07
C ILE A 82 16.13 -5.18 -5.50
N PRO A 83 17.14 -5.49 -4.66
CA PRO A 83 18.54 -5.36 -5.04
C PRO A 83 18.84 -6.19 -6.29
N VAL A 84 19.55 -5.58 -7.26
CA VAL A 84 19.88 -6.26 -8.53
C VAL A 84 20.73 -7.50 -8.28
N GLU A 85 21.62 -7.46 -7.29
CA GLU A 85 22.44 -8.61 -6.89
C GLU A 85 21.62 -9.81 -6.39
N ASP A 86 20.39 -9.55 -5.94
CA ASP A 86 19.46 -10.57 -5.44
C ASP A 86 18.58 -11.17 -6.56
N LEU A 87 18.59 -10.61 -7.76
CA LEU A 87 17.91 -11.14 -8.94
C LEU A 87 18.78 -12.23 -9.59
N ASN A 88 18.87 -13.38 -8.94
CA ASN A 88 19.68 -14.53 -9.36
C ASN A 88 18.92 -15.85 -9.12
N PRO A 89 19.39 -17.00 -9.68
CA PRO A 89 18.67 -18.26 -9.60
C PRO A 89 18.46 -18.80 -8.19
N ASP A 90 19.27 -18.36 -7.23
CA ASP A 90 19.27 -18.90 -5.85
C ASP A 90 18.31 -18.13 -4.94
N LYS A 91 17.72 -17.02 -5.41
CA LYS A 91 16.83 -16.17 -4.62
C LYS A 91 15.51 -15.89 -5.31
N THR A 92 14.43 -16.12 -4.58
CA THR A 92 13.07 -15.87 -5.05
C THR A 92 12.41 -14.78 -4.22
N PHE A 93 11.73 -13.86 -4.89
CA PHE A 93 10.81 -12.91 -4.29
C PHE A 93 9.39 -13.33 -4.63
N SER A 94 8.75 -14.06 -3.74
CA SER A 94 7.38 -14.55 -3.89
C SER A 94 6.47 -13.96 -2.83
N ASP A 95 5.18 -14.06 -3.07
CA ASP A 95 4.14 -13.62 -2.13
C ASP A 95 4.26 -12.14 -1.72
N LEU A 96 4.74 -11.30 -2.64
CA LEU A 96 4.87 -9.87 -2.40
C LEU A 96 3.48 -9.27 -2.20
N ALA A 97 3.23 -8.77 -0.99
CA ALA A 97 1.93 -8.22 -0.63
C ALA A 97 1.66 -6.88 -1.34
N ALA A 98 0.40 -6.65 -1.73
CA ALA A 98 -0.11 -5.34 -2.14
C ALA A 98 -1.12 -4.85 -1.09
N PRO A 99 -0.66 -4.26 0.04
CA PRO A 99 -1.53 -3.93 1.17
C PRO A 99 -2.67 -2.98 0.82
N GLY A 100 -2.54 -2.20 -0.26
CA GLY A 100 -3.58 -1.32 -0.79
C GLY A 100 -4.74 -2.03 -1.48
N GLY A 101 -4.68 -3.33 -1.66
CA GLY A 101 -5.70 -4.13 -2.33
C GLY A 101 -5.50 -4.23 -3.84
N ASN A 102 -6.51 -3.86 -4.65
CA ASN A 102 -6.45 -4.03 -6.09
C ASN A 102 -5.29 -3.27 -6.73
N VAL A 103 -4.54 -3.94 -7.60
CA VAL A 103 -3.49 -3.37 -8.42
C VAL A 103 -4.06 -3.13 -9.82
N ASP A 104 -3.99 -1.89 -10.30
CA ASP A 104 -4.41 -1.53 -11.65
C ASP A 104 -3.35 -1.95 -12.68
N HIS A 105 -2.09 -1.55 -12.43
CA HIS A 105 -0.94 -1.91 -13.27
C HIS A 105 0.37 -1.89 -12.46
N VAL A 106 1.44 -2.40 -13.06
CA VAL A 106 2.76 -2.50 -12.43
C VAL A 106 3.82 -1.92 -13.35
N ASP A 107 4.65 -1.02 -12.80
CA ASP A 107 5.87 -0.54 -13.43
C ASP A 107 7.09 -1.17 -12.75
N VAL A 108 8.11 -1.51 -13.54
CA VAL A 108 9.40 -1.98 -13.05
C VAL A 108 10.50 -1.16 -13.70
N TYR A 109 11.36 -0.55 -12.89
CA TYR A 109 12.48 0.23 -13.42
C TYR A 109 13.72 0.14 -12.54
N PHE A 110 14.88 0.31 -13.17
CA PHE A 110 16.18 0.31 -12.52
C PHE A 110 16.43 1.63 -11.78
N ASN A 111 17.02 1.52 -10.59
CA ASN A 111 17.58 2.65 -9.85
C ASN A 111 19.03 2.32 -9.47
N ALA A 112 19.94 3.26 -9.73
CA ALA A 112 21.37 3.07 -9.46
C ALA A 112 21.74 3.15 -7.98
N GLY A 113 20.83 3.62 -7.14
CA GLY A 113 20.97 3.85 -5.71
C GLY A 113 20.55 5.27 -5.32
N HIS A 114 20.08 5.39 -4.10
CA HIS A 114 19.70 6.66 -3.48
C HIS A 114 19.91 6.60 -1.96
N PRO A 115 19.82 7.72 -1.21
CA PRO A 115 19.94 7.70 0.24
C PRO A 115 19.03 6.66 0.88
N GLY A 116 19.59 5.82 1.74
CA GLY A 116 18.92 4.71 2.42
C GLY A 116 18.93 3.38 1.67
N VAL A 117 19.12 3.36 0.34
CA VAL A 117 19.36 2.16 -0.47
C VAL A 117 20.42 2.49 -1.53
N GLU A 118 21.67 2.46 -1.14
CA GLU A 118 22.79 2.90 -1.99
C GLU A 118 23.18 1.91 -3.09
N LYS A 119 22.75 0.66 -2.95
CA LYS A 119 23.00 -0.38 -3.97
C LYS A 119 22.04 -0.26 -5.14
N PRO A 120 22.48 -0.65 -6.37
CA PRO A 120 21.58 -0.78 -7.51
C PRO A 120 20.43 -1.73 -7.22
N HIS A 121 19.21 -1.29 -7.51
CA HIS A 121 17.98 -2.05 -7.25
C HIS A 121 16.91 -1.77 -8.30
N ALA A 122 15.96 -2.69 -8.43
CA ALA A 122 14.75 -2.50 -9.20
C ALA A 122 13.64 -1.95 -8.29
N HIS A 123 12.96 -0.90 -8.71
CA HIS A 123 11.68 -0.53 -8.15
C HIS A 123 10.59 -1.33 -8.84
N VAL A 124 9.76 -2.03 -8.06
CA VAL A 124 8.53 -2.66 -8.51
C VAL A 124 7.39 -1.84 -7.92
N VAL A 125 6.70 -1.08 -8.75
CA VAL A 125 5.64 -0.16 -8.34
C VAL A 125 4.29 -0.75 -8.75
N MET A 126 3.51 -1.16 -7.77
CA MET A 126 2.15 -1.66 -7.95
C MET A 126 1.17 -0.51 -7.74
N TRP A 127 0.63 0.03 -8.81
CA TRP A 127 -0.30 1.14 -8.78
C TRP A 127 -1.71 0.69 -8.38
N HIS A 128 -2.30 1.39 -7.41
CA HIS A 128 -3.67 1.19 -6.95
C HIS A 128 -4.65 2.17 -7.60
N VAL A 129 -4.15 2.98 -8.51
CA VAL A 129 -4.89 4.01 -9.24
C VAL A 129 -4.69 3.84 -10.75
N PRO A 130 -5.63 4.30 -11.60
CA PRO A 130 -5.46 4.29 -13.04
C PRO A 130 -4.24 5.12 -13.50
N LYS A 131 -3.69 4.81 -14.66
CA LYS A 131 -2.53 5.49 -15.26
C LYS A 131 -2.65 7.02 -15.26
N ALA A 132 -3.83 7.56 -15.55
CA ALA A 132 -4.07 9.00 -15.54
C ALA A 132 -3.91 9.63 -14.15
N ASP A 133 -4.12 8.87 -13.09
CA ASP A 133 -4.06 9.34 -11.70
C ASP A 133 -2.65 9.29 -11.09
N GLU A 134 -1.65 8.75 -11.80
CA GLU A 134 -0.24 8.85 -11.40
C GLU A 134 0.20 10.33 -11.29
N ALA A 135 -0.45 11.22 -12.04
CA ALA A 135 -0.23 12.67 -11.93
C ALA A 135 -0.41 13.21 -10.51
N ARG A 136 -1.12 12.50 -9.62
CA ARG A 136 -1.31 12.87 -8.21
C ARG A 136 0.00 12.88 -7.41
N VAL A 137 1.02 12.19 -7.90
CA VAL A 137 2.35 12.14 -7.28
C VAL A 137 3.45 12.73 -8.16
N ALA A 138 3.11 13.35 -9.29
CA ALA A 138 4.09 13.89 -10.23
C ALA A 138 4.88 15.09 -9.67
N GLN A 139 4.29 15.85 -8.73
CA GLN A 139 4.90 17.07 -8.14
C GLN A 139 4.62 17.18 -6.65
#